data_175dd1a4662d77919737e48216f253e6
#
_entry.id   175dd1a4662d77919737e48216f253e6
#
_cell.length_a   1.000
_cell.length_b   1.000
_cell.length_c   1.000
_cell.angle_alpha   90.00
_cell.angle_beta   90.00
_cell.angle_gamma   90.00
#
_symmetry.space_group_name_H-M   'P 1'
#
loop_
_entity.id
_entity.type
_entity.pdbx_description
1 polymer ?
#
loop_
_entity_poly.entity_id
_entity_poly.type
_entity_poly.pdbx_seq_one_letter_code
_entity_poly.pdbx_strand_id
1 'polypeptide(L)'
;MESPYDIFYIGLTRLRANLYQNIERRVKEQFASGYPEEVEWLLKNGYSPSLPALQGFGYRELVDYLAGRCTFLEAIEGDIRSTKAFSRRQTTWFKHFEPAVWFDFDEISKAEALRRAVPLCLAHLNGERAQ
;
A
#
# COMPACT_ATOMS: atom_id res chain seq x y z
N MET A 1 -11.84 23.95 -12.14
CA MET A 1 -10.95 24.75 -11.25
C MET A 1 -9.55 24.25 -11.50
N GLU A 2 -8.66 25.10 -12.04
CA GLU A 2 -7.27 24.71 -12.27
C GLU A 2 -6.56 24.52 -10.94
N SER A 3 -5.70 23.51 -10.83
CA SER A 3 -4.90 23.26 -9.65
C SER A 3 -3.94 24.43 -9.42
N PRO A 4 -3.78 24.94 -8.19
CA PRO A 4 -2.77 25.95 -7.89
C PRO A 4 -1.35 25.38 -7.88
N TYR A 5 -1.21 24.04 -8.07
CA TYR A 5 0.05 23.32 -8.08
C TYR A 5 0.36 22.79 -9.47
N ASP A 6 1.62 22.92 -9.87
CA ASP A 6 2.18 22.22 -11.02
C ASP A 6 2.60 20.83 -10.57
N ILE A 7 1.90 19.80 -11.01
CA ILE A 7 2.04 18.44 -10.49
C ILE A 7 2.49 17.49 -11.61
N PHE A 8 3.56 16.77 -11.36
CA PHE A 8 4.04 15.69 -12.22
C PHE A 8 3.64 14.33 -11.65
N TYR A 9 2.75 13.62 -12.33
CA TYR A 9 2.29 12.31 -11.90
C TYR A 9 3.12 11.19 -12.51
N ILE A 10 3.59 10.28 -11.66
CA ILE A 10 4.20 9.01 -12.07
C ILE A 10 3.27 7.89 -11.61
N GLY A 11 2.82 7.05 -12.55
CA GLY A 11 2.01 5.88 -12.28
C GLY A 11 2.88 4.65 -12.08
N LEU A 12 2.52 3.83 -11.09
CA LEU A 12 3.13 2.53 -10.86
C LEU A 12 2.07 1.45 -11.07
N THR A 13 2.39 0.43 -11.84
CA THR A 13 1.46 -0.67 -12.11
C THR A 13 2.13 -2.02 -11.97
N ARG A 14 1.30 -3.06 -11.87
CA ARG A 14 1.68 -4.46 -11.83
C ARG A 14 0.46 -5.32 -12.20
N LEU A 15 0.68 -6.48 -12.79
CA LEU A 15 -0.36 -7.48 -13.01
C LEU A 15 -1.05 -7.84 -11.67
N ARG A 16 -2.36 -7.91 -11.69
CA ARG A 16 -3.16 -8.18 -10.48
C ARG A 16 -2.74 -9.46 -9.77
N ALA A 17 -2.44 -10.53 -10.51
CA ALA A 17 -2.00 -11.79 -9.94
C ALA A 17 -0.70 -11.62 -9.12
N ASN A 18 0.29 -10.93 -9.69
CA ASN A 18 1.58 -10.68 -9.04
C ASN A 18 1.45 -9.72 -7.86
N LEU A 19 0.57 -8.70 -7.97
CA LEU A 19 0.25 -7.82 -6.86
C LEU A 19 -0.36 -8.60 -5.68
N TYR A 20 -1.28 -9.52 -5.95
CA TYR A 20 -1.92 -10.34 -4.92
C TYR A 20 -0.94 -11.29 -4.23
N GLN A 21 -0.05 -11.93 -4.98
CA GLN A 21 1.03 -12.73 -4.40
C GLN A 21 1.94 -11.91 -3.48
N ASN A 22 2.30 -10.69 -3.88
CA ASN A 22 3.09 -9.79 -3.06
C ASN A 22 2.35 -9.36 -1.78
N ILE A 23 1.04 -9.10 -1.87
CA ILE A 23 0.20 -8.79 -0.71
C ILE A 23 0.22 -9.97 0.27
N GLU A 24 -0.05 -11.18 -0.20
CA GLU A 24 -0.07 -12.38 0.65
C GLU A 24 1.28 -12.61 1.34
N ARG A 25 2.36 -12.53 0.58
CA ARG A 25 3.71 -12.70 1.13
C ARG A 25 4.00 -11.66 2.20
N ARG A 26 3.76 -10.37 1.90
CA ARG A 26 4.00 -9.26 2.83
C ARG A 26 3.21 -9.39 4.13
N VAL A 27 1.92 -9.71 4.04
CA VAL A 27 1.07 -9.90 5.23
C VAL A 27 1.61 -11.03 6.09
N LYS A 28 1.92 -12.20 5.51
CA LYS A 28 2.48 -13.34 6.24
C LYS A 28 3.82 -12.99 6.91
N GLU A 29 4.69 -12.28 6.21
CA GLU A 29 5.98 -11.80 6.74
C GLU A 29 5.77 -10.84 7.92
N GLN A 30 4.85 -9.89 7.82
CA GLN A 30 4.54 -8.93 8.90
C GLN A 30 4.02 -9.64 10.14
N PHE A 31 3.08 -10.57 9.99
CA PHE A 31 2.55 -11.36 11.10
C PHE A 31 3.61 -12.25 11.76
N ALA A 32 4.62 -12.69 11.01
CA ALA A 32 5.74 -13.48 11.55
C ALA A 32 6.88 -12.62 12.13
N SER A 33 6.84 -11.29 11.98
CA SER A 33 7.96 -10.39 12.29
C SER A 33 7.62 -9.35 13.38
N GLY A 34 6.82 -9.73 14.38
CA GLY A 34 6.56 -8.89 15.55
C GLY A 34 5.32 -7.99 15.45
N TYR A 35 4.52 -8.11 14.40
CA TYR A 35 3.29 -7.31 14.23
C TYR A 35 2.22 -7.64 15.29
N PRO A 36 1.97 -8.92 15.66
CA PRO A 36 1.08 -9.25 16.77
C PRO A 36 1.57 -8.69 18.11
N GLU A 37 2.85 -8.76 18.38
CA GLU A 37 3.49 -8.25 19.60
C GLU A 37 3.39 -6.72 19.69
N GLU A 38 3.51 -6.01 18.56
CA GLU A 38 3.31 -4.56 18.50
C GLU A 38 1.87 -4.19 18.91
N VAL A 39 0.88 -4.86 18.35
CA VAL A 39 -0.54 -4.60 18.67
C VAL A 39 -0.85 -4.94 20.12
N GLU A 40 -0.33 -6.07 20.63
CA GLU A 40 -0.48 -6.45 22.02
C GLU A 40 0.12 -5.39 22.96
N TRP A 41 1.31 -4.89 22.65
CA TRP A 41 1.97 -3.83 23.41
C TRP A 41 1.13 -2.55 23.42
N LEU A 42 0.58 -2.11 22.28
CA LEU A 42 -0.29 -0.95 22.21
C LEU A 42 -1.50 -1.09 23.12
N LEU A 43 -2.18 -2.22 23.07
CA LEU A 43 -3.37 -2.48 23.90
C LEU A 43 -3.01 -2.50 25.39
N LYS A 44 -1.89 -3.13 25.78
CA LYS A 44 -1.40 -3.18 27.16
C LYS A 44 -1.01 -1.79 27.70
N ASN A 45 -0.61 -0.87 26.83
CA ASN A 45 -0.30 0.51 27.19
C ASN A 45 -1.51 1.45 27.14
N GLY A 46 -2.72 0.93 27.07
CA GLY A 46 -3.95 1.69 27.19
C GLY A 46 -4.44 2.38 25.91
N TYR A 47 -3.84 2.07 24.76
CA TYR A 47 -4.37 2.53 23.48
C TYR A 47 -5.68 1.81 23.16
N SER A 48 -6.78 2.58 23.01
CA SER A 48 -8.09 2.01 22.76
C SER A 48 -8.16 1.32 21.38
N PRO A 49 -8.74 0.12 21.30
CA PRO A 49 -9.01 -0.54 20.01
C PRO A 49 -9.84 0.31 19.04
N SER A 50 -10.60 1.28 19.53
CA SER A 50 -11.44 2.16 18.71
C SER A 50 -10.66 3.32 18.05
N LEU A 51 -9.38 3.50 18.36
CA LEU A 51 -8.58 4.54 17.73
C LEU A 51 -8.51 4.31 16.21
N PRO A 52 -8.63 5.37 15.38
CA PRO A 52 -8.59 5.24 13.92
C PRO A 52 -7.37 4.48 13.40
N ALA A 53 -6.20 4.64 14.04
CA ALA A 53 -4.98 3.93 13.68
C ALA A 53 -5.12 2.41 13.85
N LEU A 54 -5.79 1.95 14.91
CA LEU A 54 -6.04 0.53 15.19
C LEU A 54 -7.23 -0.06 14.39
N GLN A 55 -7.90 0.74 13.59
CA GLN A 55 -8.91 0.30 12.62
C GLN A 55 -8.34 0.07 11.21
N GLY A 56 -7.03 0.30 11.02
CA GLY A 56 -6.32 -0.03 9.79
C GLY A 56 -6.26 -1.53 9.53
N PHE A 57 -5.98 -1.89 8.27
CA PHE A 57 -5.81 -3.30 7.87
C PHE A 57 -4.66 -3.94 8.65
N GLY A 58 -4.84 -5.16 9.07
CA GLY A 58 -3.93 -5.91 9.93
C GLY A 58 -4.10 -5.57 11.40
N TYR A 59 -4.11 -4.29 11.79
CA TYR A 59 -4.33 -3.89 13.18
C TYR A 59 -5.69 -4.37 13.70
N ARG A 60 -6.75 -4.12 12.96
CA ARG A 60 -8.12 -4.54 13.33
C ARG A 60 -8.22 -6.06 13.46
N GLU A 61 -7.67 -6.79 12.52
CA GLU A 61 -7.66 -8.25 12.53
C GLU A 61 -6.85 -8.80 13.73
N LEU A 62 -5.73 -8.16 14.10
CA LEU A 62 -4.95 -8.52 15.27
C LEU A 62 -5.63 -8.15 16.58
N VAL A 63 -6.33 -7.02 16.65
CA VAL A 63 -7.19 -6.69 17.80
C VAL A 63 -8.26 -7.76 18.00
N ASP A 64 -8.89 -8.25 16.94
CA ASP A 64 -9.87 -9.33 17.01
C ASP A 64 -9.25 -10.65 17.47
N TYR A 65 -8.07 -10.99 16.97
CA TYR A 65 -7.32 -12.16 17.41
C TYR A 65 -6.96 -12.10 18.89
N LEU A 66 -6.36 -11.00 19.34
CA LEU A 66 -5.94 -10.80 20.73
C LEU A 66 -7.14 -10.78 21.71
N ALA A 67 -8.32 -10.39 21.24
CA ALA A 67 -9.56 -10.44 21.98
C ALA A 67 -10.25 -11.83 21.93
N GLY A 68 -9.65 -12.82 21.27
CA GLY A 68 -10.20 -14.18 21.15
C GLY A 68 -11.42 -14.30 20.22
N ARG A 69 -11.66 -13.30 19.35
CA ARG A 69 -12.79 -13.29 18.40
C ARG A 69 -12.52 -14.05 17.11
N CYS A 70 -11.26 -14.30 16.79
CA CYS A 70 -10.84 -15.11 15.65
C CYS A 70 -9.52 -15.83 15.96
N THR A 71 -9.19 -16.81 15.14
CA THR A 71 -7.89 -17.50 15.19
C THR A 71 -6.80 -16.63 14.52
N PHE A 72 -5.54 -16.96 14.78
CA PHE A 72 -4.40 -16.30 14.14
C PHE A 72 -4.43 -16.42 12.61
N LEU A 73 -4.82 -17.59 12.10
CA LEU A 73 -4.96 -17.82 10.67
C LEU A 73 -6.08 -16.97 10.06
N GLU A 74 -7.23 -16.89 10.73
CA GLU A 74 -8.35 -16.04 10.28
C GLU A 74 -7.98 -14.55 10.26
N ALA A 75 -7.15 -14.08 11.20
CA ALA A 75 -6.63 -12.72 11.18
C ALA A 75 -5.74 -12.45 9.96
N ILE A 76 -4.82 -13.36 9.65
CA ILE A 76 -3.97 -13.26 8.43
C ILE A 76 -4.84 -13.24 7.16
N GLU A 77 -5.79 -14.16 7.03
CA GLU A 77 -6.69 -14.22 5.88
C GLU A 77 -7.58 -12.99 5.76
N GLY A 78 -8.01 -12.44 6.90
CA GLY A 78 -8.78 -11.22 6.99
C GLY A 78 -8.01 -10.01 6.45
N ASP A 79 -6.76 -9.83 6.88
CA ASP A 79 -5.90 -8.75 6.38
C ASP A 79 -5.59 -8.90 4.89
N ILE A 80 -5.23 -10.10 4.43
CA ILE A 80 -5.02 -10.38 3.00
C ILE A 80 -6.25 -9.98 2.17
N ARG A 81 -7.44 -10.39 2.61
CA ARG A 81 -8.70 -10.09 1.92
C ARG A 81 -8.98 -8.59 1.88
N SER A 82 -8.81 -7.89 2.99
CA SER A 82 -9.03 -6.45 3.13
C SER A 82 -8.04 -5.67 2.27
N THR A 83 -6.76 -6.03 2.28
CA THR A 83 -5.70 -5.40 1.50
C THR A 83 -5.89 -5.61 -0.01
N LYS A 84 -6.28 -6.82 -0.44
CA LYS A 84 -6.64 -7.07 -1.84
C LYS A 84 -7.86 -6.24 -2.29
N ALA A 85 -8.88 -6.14 -1.45
CA ALA A 85 -10.04 -5.30 -1.74
C ALA A 85 -9.66 -3.82 -1.86
N PHE A 86 -8.77 -3.33 -1.01
CA PHE A 86 -8.26 -1.96 -1.07
C PHE A 86 -7.44 -1.72 -2.35
N SER A 87 -6.57 -2.64 -2.75
CA SER A 87 -5.81 -2.51 -3.99
C SER A 87 -6.70 -2.40 -5.23
N ARG A 88 -7.84 -3.10 -5.26
CA ARG A 88 -8.83 -2.94 -6.35
C ARG A 88 -9.45 -1.54 -6.36
N ARG A 89 -9.81 -0.99 -5.19
CA ARG A 89 -10.34 0.38 -5.08
C ARG A 89 -9.29 1.40 -5.51
N GLN A 90 -8.03 1.24 -5.12
CA GLN A 90 -6.93 2.11 -5.58
C GLN A 90 -6.80 2.08 -7.11
N THR A 91 -6.79 0.90 -7.72
CA THR A 91 -6.72 0.76 -9.18
C THR A 91 -7.85 1.50 -9.88
N THR A 92 -9.08 1.39 -9.37
CA THR A 92 -10.23 2.10 -9.92
C THR A 92 -10.08 3.62 -9.76
N TRP A 93 -9.64 4.07 -8.60
CA TRP A 93 -9.46 5.49 -8.30
C TRP A 93 -8.36 6.12 -9.15
N PHE A 94 -7.21 5.46 -9.26
CA PHE A 94 -6.07 5.96 -10.04
C PHE A 94 -6.30 5.99 -11.56
N LYS A 95 -7.31 5.28 -12.08
CA LYS A 95 -7.71 5.40 -13.49
C LYS A 95 -8.19 6.80 -13.89
N HIS A 96 -8.57 7.62 -12.93
CA HIS A 96 -9.00 9.01 -13.17
C HIS A 96 -7.82 9.99 -13.23
N PHE A 97 -6.61 9.55 -12.94
CA PHE A 97 -5.39 10.35 -13.09
C PHE A 97 -4.75 10.02 -14.43
N GLU A 98 -4.15 11.03 -15.04
CA GLU A 98 -3.37 10.91 -16.28
C GLU A 98 -1.89 11.08 -15.95
N PRO A 99 -1.18 10.01 -15.52
CA PRO A 99 0.25 10.09 -15.26
C PRO A 99 1.01 10.42 -16.55
N ALA A 100 2.06 11.24 -16.41
CA ALA A 100 2.96 11.53 -17.52
C ALA A 100 3.72 10.27 -18.00
N VAL A 101 3.94 9.32 -17.07
CA VAL A 101 4.58 8.04 -17.35
C VAL A 101 4.04 6.96 -16.41
N TRP A 102 3.92 5.74 -16.93
CA TRP A 102 3.65 4.53 -16.16
C TRP A 102 4.85 3.62 -16.12
N PHE A 103 5.18 3.08 -14.95
CA PHE A 103 6.17 2.02 -14.77
C PHE A 103 5.48 0.72 -14.37
N ASP A 104 5.65 -0.30 -15.22
CA ASP A 104 5.18 -1.65 -14.94
C ASP A 104 6.29 -2.46 -14.28
N PHE A 105 6.10 -2.80 -12.99
CA PHE A 105 7.06 -3.56 -12.21
C PHE A 105 7.06 -5.06 -12.50
N ASP A 106 6.30 -5.52 -13.46
CA ASP A 106 6.42 -6.86 -14.02
C ASP A 106 7.38 -6.86 -15.23
N GLU A 107 7.60 -5.69 -15.85
CA GLU A 107 8.47 -5.53 -17.02
C GLU A 107 9.84 -4.95 -16.64
N ILE A 108 9.90 -4.08 -15.64
CA ILE A 108 11.15 -3.40 -15.26
C ILE A 108 11.44 -3.52 -13.77
N SER A 109 12.73 -3.48 -13.42
CA SER A 109 13.18 -3.45 -12.03
C SER A 109 12.95 -2.08 -11.37
N LYS A 110 12.94 -2.05 -10.03
CA LYS A 110 12.89 -0.79 -9.27
C LYS A 110 14.06 0.13 -9.61
N ALA A 111 15.26 -0.41 -9.84
CA ALA A 111 16.43 0.37 -10.22
C ALA A 111 16.27 1.02 -11.59
N GLU A 112 15.69 0.29 -12.56
CA GLU A 112 15.40 0.83 -13.88
C GLU A 112 14.31 1.92 -13.82
N ALA A 113 13.23 1.68 -13.07
CA ALA A 113 12.20 2.68 -12.86
C ALA A 113 12.78 3.97 -12.27
N LEU A 114 13.65 3.87 -11.27
CA LEU A 114 14.32 5.02 -10.65
C LEU A 114 15.22 5.77 -11.65
N ARG A 115 16.02 5.03 -12.44
CA ARG A 115 16.88 5.65 -13.48
C ARG A 115 16.08 6.45 -14.51
N ARG A 116 14.86 5.99 -14.84
CA ARG A 116 13.96 6.69 -15.77
C ARG A 116 13.18 7.82 -15.12
N ALA A 117 12.77 7.67 -13.88
CA ALA A 117 11.97 8.67 -13.17
C ALA A 117 12.77 9.93 -12.82
N VAL A 118 14.01 9.79 -12.37
CA VAL A 118 14.83 10.94 -11.92
C VAL A 118 15.01 12.00 -13.00
N PRO A 119 15.43 11.67 -14.24
CA PRO A 119 15.53 12.68 -15.30
C PRO A 119 14.21 13.38 -15.62
N LEU A 120 13.08 12.64 -15.59
CA LEU A 120 11.77 13.21 -15.85
C LEU A 120 11.35 14.21 -14.77
N CYS A 121 11.61 13.88 -13.50
CA CYS A 121 11.35 14.79 -12.38
C CYS A 121 12.22 16.06 -12.49
N LEU A 122 13.50 15.92 -12.83
CA LEU A 122 14.41 17.05 -13.01
C LEU A 122 13.98 17.95 -14.17
N ALA A 123 13.59 17.37 -15.30
CA ALA A 123 13.06 18.11 -16.44
C ALA A 123 11.82 18.93 -16.06
N HIS A 124 10.87 18.30 -15.32
CA HIS A 124 9.69 19.00 -14.83
C HIS A 124 10.05 20.17 -13.91
N LEU A 125 10.96 19.98 -12.95
CA LEU A 125 11.42 21.01 -12.02
C LEU A 125 12.11 22.17 -12.74
N ASN A 126 12.78 21.92 -13.89
CA ASN A 126 13.42 22.93 -14.73
C ASN A 126 12.45 23.61 -15.71
N GLY A 127 11.17 23.28 -15.69
CA GLY A 127 10.17 23.82 -16.62
C GLY A 127 10.24 23.24 -18.03
N GLU A 128 11.00 22.18 -18.24
CA GLU A 128 11.08 21.43 -19.50
C GLU A 128 9.88 20.50 -19.59
N ARG A 129 8.83 20.90 -20.32
CA ARG A 129 7.68 20.00 -20.55
C ARG A 129 8.13 18.87 -21.46
N ALA A 130 7.93 17.64 -21.06
CA ALA A 130 8.04 16.47 -21.92
C ALA A 130 7.08 16.65 -23.10
N GLN A 131 7.63 16.69 -24.32
CA GLN A 131 6.85 16.70 -25.56
C GLN A 131 6.28 15.32 -25.83
#